data_404ce1c2f262abebd69a5245f19bbd75
#
_entry.id   404ce1c2f262abebd69a5245f19bbd75
#
_cell.length_a   1.000
_cell.length_b   1.000
_cell.length_c   1.000
_cell.angle_alpha   90.00
_cell.angle_beta   90.00
_cell.angle_gamma   90.00
#
_symmetry.space_group_name_H-M   'P 1'
#
loop_
_entity.id
_entity.type
_entity.pdbx_description
1 polymer ?
#
loop_
_entity_poly.entity_id
_entity_poly.type
_entity_poly.pdbx_seq_one_letter_code
_entity_poly.pdbx_strand_id
1 'polypeptide(L)'
;LPGTGGTKRLVRLVGKPAAIQMMAEGTVFGFDQALEYGLVNEIYDNEDRDSFVDAVLEYANQFTTPNKATKAVGLIKRSVQTGAELPFELALALERELQAQLFASSDAKEGLNAYIEKRKPDFKGK
;
A
#
# COMPACT_ATOMS: atom_id res chain seq x y z
N LEU A 1 24.40 6.17 -15.08
CA LEU A 1 23.24 5.28 -14.99
C LEU A 1 23.01 4.87 -13.53
N PRO A 2 21.83 5.14 -12.94
CA PRO A 2 21.51 4.65 -11.60
C PRO A 2 21.59 3.13 -11.53
N GLY A 3 22.38 2.63 -10.58
CA GLY A 3 22.57 1.19 -10.35
C GLY A 3 21.54 0.59 -9.39
N THR A 4 21.80 -0.65 -8.92
CA THR A 4 21.02 -1.35 -7.88
C THR A 4 19.51 -1.45 -8.13
N GLY A 5 19.10 -1.47 -9.40
CA GLY A 5 17.70 -1.56 -9.83
C GLY A 5 16.95 -0.22 -9.87
N GLY A 6 17.61 0.91 -9.66
CA GLY A 6 16.98 2.24 -9.69
C GLY A 6 16.20 2.50 -10.97
N THR A 7 16.78 2.22 -12.14
CA THR A 7 16.10 2.40 -13.44
C THR A 7 14.84 1.53 -13.59
N LYS A 8 14.78 0.36 -12.95
CA LYS A 8 13.66 -0.58 -13.07
C LYS A 8 12.56 -0.29 -12.07
N ARG A 9 12.93 0.15 -10.87
CA ARG A 9 11.95 0.48 -9.82
C ARG A 9 11.27 1.82 -10.11
N LEU A 10 12.04 2.85 -10.45
CA LEU A 10 11.47 4.18 -10.71
C LEU A 10 10.48 4.17 -11.87
N VAL A 11 10.80 3.47 -12.98
CA VAL A 11 9.88 3.41 -14.13
C VAL A 11 8.55 2.73 -13.81
N ARG A 12 8.51 1.80 -12.84
CA ARG A 12 7.27 1.17 -12.39
C ARG A 12 6.40 2.10 -11.54
N LEU A 13 7.03 3.03 -10.84
CA LEU A 13 6.34 3.99 -9.98
C LEU A 13 5.80 5.19 -10.76
N VAL A 14 6.63 5.80 -11.60
CA VAL A 14 6.30 7.09 -12.25
C VAL A 14 6.06 6.99 -13.76
N GLY A 15 6.20 5.79 -14.33
CA GLY A 15 6.11 5.60 -15.77
C GLY A 15 7.38 5.97 -16.54
N LYS A 16 7.43 5.56 -17.81
CA LYS A 16 8.65 5.72 -18.65
C LYS A 16 9.04 7.18 -18.88
N PRO A 17 8.13 8.11 -19.27
CA PRO A 17 8.54 9.48 -19.60
C PRO A 17 9.18 10.19 -18.41
N ALA A 18 8.50 10.21 -17.26
CA ALA A 18 9.00 10.87 -16.06
C ALA A 18 10.29 10.22 -15.55
N ALA A 19 10.37 8.88 -15.53
CA ALA A 19 11.58 8.18 -15.10
C ALA A 19 12.80 8.49 -15.97
N ILE A 20 12.63 8.57 -17.29
CA ILE A 20 13.72 8.93 -18.21
C ILE A 20 14.17 10.35 -17.95
N GLN A 21 13.23 11.29 -17.86
CA GLN A 21 13.53 12.70 -17.61
C GLN A 21 14.30 12.87 -16.30
N MET A 22 13.75 12.39 -15.19
CA MET A 22 14.37 12.49 -13.86
C MET A 22 15.79 11.93 -13.81
N MET A 23 16.01 10.77 -14.43
CA MET A 23 17.34 10.13 -14.43
C MET A 23 18.32 10.78 -15.40
N ALA A 24 17.84 11.31 -16.53
CA ALA A 24 18.69 11.98 -17.53
C ALA A 24 19.11 13.37 -17.07
N GLU A 25 18.19 14.13 -16.46
CA GLU A 25 18.48 15.45 -15.92
C GLU A 25 19.30 15.37 -14.62
N GLY A 26 19.17 14.30 -13.86
CA GLY A 26 19.87 14.13 -12.56
C GLY A 26 19.46 15.17 -11.52
N THR A 27 18.27 15.74 -11.63
CA THR A 27 17.77 16.80 -10.77
C THR A 27 17.43 16.25 -9.40
N VAL A 28 17.77 17.01 -8.35
CA VAL A 28 17.28 16.77 -6.99
C VAL A 28 15.97 17.53 -6.81
N PHE A 29 14.95 16.83 -6.36
CA PHE A 29 13.62 17.40 -6.10
C PHE A 29 13.20 17.20 -4.66
N GLY A 30 12.30 18.07 -4.17
CA GLY A 30 11.77 18.05 -2.82
C GLY A 30 10.55 17.11 -2.65
N PHE A 31 9.99 17.12 -1.46
CA PHE A 31 8.85 16.27 -1.11
C PHE A 31 7.57 16.61 -1.89
N ASP A 32 7.32 17.89 -2.17
CA ASP A 32 6.13 18.30 -2.93
C ASP A 32 6.10 17.65 -4.32
N GLN A 33 7.24 17.67 -5.01
CA GLN A 33 7.37 17.04 -6.32
C GLN A 33 7.34 15.51 -6.21
N ALA A 34 7.87 14.94 -5.12
CA ALA A 34 7.75 13.50 -4.85
C ALA A 34 6.29 13.08 -4.63
N LEU A 35 5.47 13.93 -3.99
CA LEU A 35 4.04 13.73 -3.83
C LEU A 35 3.31 13.79 -5.18
N GLU A 36 3.60 14.79 -6.02
CA GLU A 36 3.04 14.91 -7.37
C GLU A 36 3.34 13.69 -8.24
N TYR A 37 4.53 13.12 -8.13
CA TYR A 37 4.93 11.89 -8.82
C TYR A 37 4.37 10.61 -8.20
N GLY A 38 3.71 10.68 -7.04
CA GLY A 38 3.22 9.51 -6.33
C GLY A 38 4.33 8.64 -5.72
N LEU A 39 5.53 9.20 -5.50
CA LEU A 39 6.65 8.52 -4.84
C LEU A 39 6.49 8.46 -3.33
N VAL A 40 5.77 9.42 -2.77
CA VAL A 40 5.32 9.46 -1.37
C VAL A 40 3.81 9.66 -1.34
N ASN A 41 3.15 9.15 -0.30
CA ASN A 41 1.70 9.24 -0.17
C ASN A 41 1.25 10.48 0.58
N GLU A 42 2.09 10.97 1.49
CA GLU A 42 1.76 12.08 2.37
C GLU A 42 3.04 12.78 2.84
N ILE A 43 2.93 14.06 3.13
CA ILE A 43 3.99 14.89 3.71
C ILE A 43 3.48 15.33 5.07
N TYR A 44 4.27 15.09 6.10
CA TYR A 44 3.96 15.49 7.47
C TYR A 44 4.77 16.74 7.83
N ASP A 45 4.07 17.77 8.29
CA ASP A 45 4.68 19.01 8.80
C ASP A 45 4.90 18.86 10.32
N ASN A 46 5.98 18.18 10.69
CA ASN A 46 6.35 17.90 12.07
C ASN A 46 7.66 18.61 12.45
N GLU A 47 7.73 19.10 13.70
CA GLU A 47 8.86 19.88 14.18
C GLU A 47 10.12 19.02 14.37
N ASP A 48 9.95 17.75 14.73
CA ASP A 48 11.03 16.82 15.02
C ASP A 48 10.72 15.38 14.57
N ARG A 49 11.73 14.51 14.74
CA ARG A 49 11.63 13.11 14.37
C ARG A 49 10.57 12.36 15.19
N ASP A 50 10.45 12.65 16.46
CA ASP A 50 9.60 11.88 17.37
C ASP A 50 8.13 12.18 17.06
N SER A 51 7.77 13.44 16.90
CA SER A 51 6.42 13.85 16.46
C SER A 51 6.07 13.31 15.06
N PHE A 52 7.04 13.23 14.14
CA PHE A 52 6.86 12.57 12.84
C PHE A 52 6.55 11.07 13.00
N VAL A 53 7.34 10.37 13.84
CA VAL A 53 7.13 8.94 14.08
C VAL A 53 5.77 8.69 14.72
N ASP A 54 5.36 9.51 15.68
CA ASP A 54 4.05 9.40 16.31
C ASP A 54 2.91 9.59 15.32
N ALA A 55 2.99 10.59 14.44
CA ALA A 55 1.99 10.81 13.38
C ALA A 55 1.91 9.62 12.40
N VAL A 56 3.05 9.07 12.00
CA VAL A 56 3.09 7.87 11.14
C VAL A 56 2.51 6.64 11.84
N LEU A 57 2.78 6.46 13.14
CA LEU A 57 2.22 5.37 13.93
C LEU A 57 0.70 5.53 14.11
N GLU A 58 0.21 6.74 14.33
CA GLU A 58 -1.23 7.01 14.37
C GLU A 58 -1.91 6.65 13.04
N TYR A 59 -1.32 7.06 11.92
CA TYR A 59 -1.79 6.67 10.60
C TYR A 59 -1.77 5.14 10.40
N ALA A 60 -0.67 4.48 10.76
CA ALA A 60 -0.52 3.04 10.62
C ALA A 60 -1.53 2.25 11.47
N ASN A 61 -1.85 2.72 12.67
CA ASN A 61 -2.82 2.09 13.56
C ASN A 61 -4.24 2.06 12.99
N GLN A 62 -4.57 2.94 12.05
CA GLN A 62 -5.87 2.91 11.37
C GLN A 62 -6.08 1.62 10.56
N PHE A 63 -4.99 0.93 10.17
CA PHE A 63 -5.01 -0.31 9.39
C PHE A 63 -4.93 -1.58 10.25
N THR A 64 -4.94 -1.43 11.57
CA THR A 64 -4.88 -2.54 12.52
C THR A 64 -6.25 -2.80 13.16
N THR A 65 -6.37 -3.95 13.86
CA THR A 65 -7.53 -4.26 14.67
C THR A 65 -7.68 -3.25 15.82
N PRO A 66 -8.91 -2.91 16.22
CA PRO A 66 -10.20 -3.35 15.68
C PRO A 66 -10.69 -2.54 14.47
N ASN A 67 -9.93 -1.54 14.01
CA ASN A 67 -10.34 -0.59 12.97
C ASN A 67 -10.48 -1.24 11.59
N LYS A 68 -9.56 -2.14 11.26
CA LYS A 68 -9.53 -2.89 9.99
C LYS A 68 -9.24 -4.36 10.23
N ALA A 69 -9.71 -5.21 9.33
CA ALA A 69 -9.34 -6.61 9.25
C ALA A 69 -7.87 -6.73 8.84
N THR A 70 -6.95 -6.82 9.80
CA THR A 70 -5.49 -6.75 9.57
C THR A 70 -5.01 -7.82 8.59
N LYS A 71 -5.59 -9.03 8.62
CA LYS A 71 -5.32 -10.07 7.64
C LYS A 71 -5.66 -9.61 6.22
N ALA A 72 -6.81 -8.94 6.03
CA ALA A 72 -7.20 -8.40 4.73
C ALA A 72 -6.21 -7.35 4.22
N VAL A 73 -5.78 -6.42 5.08
CA VAL A 73 -4.75 -5.42 4.74
C VAL A 73 -3.46 -6.09 4.28
N GLY A 74 -3.01 -7.12 4.99
CA GLY A 74 -1.82 -7.89 4.61
C GLY A 74 -1.96 -8.59 3.25
N LEU A 75 -3.10 -9.21 2.97
CA LEU A 75 -3.37 -9.89 1.71
C LEU A 75 -3.52 -8.91 0.54
N ILE A 76 -4.12 -7.73 0.75
CA ILE A 76 -4.16 -6.65 -0.24
C ILE A 76 -2.73 -6.22 -0.61
N LYS A 77 -1.89 -5.94 0.37
CA LYS A 77 -0.48 -5.58 0.12
C LYS A 77 0.24 -6.65 -0.70
N ARG A 78 0.08 -7.92 -0.32
CA ARG A 78 0.69 -9.05 -1.05
C ARG A 78 0.16 -9.13 -2.48
N SER A 79 -1.14 -9.02 -2.70
CA SER A 79 -1.76 -9.06 -4.02
C SER A 79 -1.21 -7.96 -4.92
N VAL A 80 -1.20 -6.72 -4.44
CA VAL A 80 -0.74 -5.56 -5.21
C VAL A 80 0.77 -5.65 -5.49
N GLN A 81 1.60 -5.84 -4.46
CA GLN A 81 3.07 -5.83 -4.63
C GLN A 81 3.58 -7.01 -5.48
N THR A 82 3.06 -8.22 -5.25
CA THR A 82 3.47 -9.40 -6.01
C THR A 82 2.82 -9.40 -7.39
N GLY A 83 1.52 -9.09 -7.46
CA GLY A 83 0.76 -9.08 -8.71
C GLY A 83 1.31 -8.09 -9.75
N ALA A 84 1.80 -6.92 -9.30
CA ALA A 84 2.41 -5.94 -10.20
C ALA A 84 3.68 -6.43 -10.92
N GLU A 85 4.32 -7.46 -10.40
CA GLU A 85 5.54 -8.06 -10.96
C GLU A 85 5.28 -9.35 -11.75
N LEU A 86 4.02 -9.80 -11.82
CA LEU A 86 3.62 -11.03 -12.51
C LEU A 86 2.96 -10.73 -13.87
N PRO A 87 2.99 -11.68 -14.83
CA PRO A 87 2.08 -11.66 -15.95
C PRO A 87 0.62 -11.62 -15.48
N PHE A 88 -0.23 -10.89 -16.18
CA PHE A 88 -1.61 -10.58 -15.74
C PHE A 88 -2.43 -11.81 -15.33
N GLU A 89 -2.37 -12.88 -16.11
CA GLU A 89 -3.10 -14.13 -15.80
C GLU A 89 -2.63 -14.80 -14.50
N LEU A 90 -1.32 -14.72 -14.19
CA LEU A 90 -0.77 -15.21 -12.94
C LEU A 90 -1.14 -14.30 -11.76
N ALA A 91 -1.19 -12.99 -12.00
CA ALA A 91 -1.65 -12.03 -11.00
C ALA A 91 -3.12 -12.29 -10.62
N LEU A 92 -4.00 -12.57 -11.60
CA LEU A 92 -5.39 -12.96 -11.35
C LEU A 92 -5.51 -14.30 -10.60
N ALA A 93 -4.62 -15.25 -10.87
CA ALA A 93 -4.60 -16.52 -10.14
C ALA A 93 -4.21 -16.31 -8.67
N LEU A 94 -3.19 -15.48 -8.41
CA LEU A 94 -2.78 -15.07 -7.08
C LEU A 94 -3.93 -14.36 -6.33
N GLU A 95 -4.60 -13.42 -6.99
CA GLU A 95 -5.73 -12.69 -6.40
C GLU A 95 -6.84 -13.64 -5.96
N ARG A 96 -7.23 -14.61 -6.80
CA ARG A 96 -8.25 -15.63 -6.46
C ARG A 96 -7.84 -16.46 -5.25
N GLU A 97 -6.56 -16.87 -5.17
CA GLU A 97 -6.04 -17.61 -4.01
C GLU A 97 -6.16 -16.79 -2.73
N LEU A 98 -5.68 -15.54 -2.76
CA LEU A 98 -5.69 -14.65 -1.59
C LEU A 98 -7.13 -14.30 -1.17
N GLN A 99 -8.03 -14.12 -2.14
CA GLN A 99 -9.44 -13.88 -1.89
C GLN A 99 -10.11 -15.09 -1.21
N ALA A 100 -9.81 -16.32 -1.65
CA ALA A 100 -10.31 -17.54 -1.01
C ALA A 100 -9.83 -17.64 0.45
N GLN A 101 -8.56 -17.31 0.73
CA GLN A 101 -8.05 -17.25 2.10
C GLN A 101 -8.77 -16.20 2.95
N LEU A 102 -9.13 -15.06 2.35
CA LEU A 102 -9.83 -13.99 3.03
C LEU A 102 -11.27 -14.39 3.39
N PHE A 103 -12.01 -14.96 2.44
CA PHE A 103 -13.38 -15.43 2.68
C PHE A 103 -13.49 -16.54 3.73
N ALA A 104 -12.43 -17.32 3.92
CA ALA A 104 -12.36 -18.32 4.99
C ALA A 104 -12.13 -17.71 6.39
N SER A 105 -11.83 -16.42 6.48
CA SER A 105 -11.51 -15.76 7.76
C SER A 105 -12.76 -15.45 8.60
N SER A 106 -12.58 -15.35 9.92
CA SER A 106 -13.64 -14.89 10.83
C SER A 106 -14.00 -13.42 10.59
N ASP A 107 -13.01 -12.60 10.24
CA ASP A 107 -13.22 -11.18 9.98
C ASP A 107 -14.05 -10.92 8.71
N ALA A 108 -13.98 -11.81 7.69
CA ALA A 108 -14.86 -11.72 6.54
C ALA A 108 -16.32 -11.96 6.92
N LYS A 109 -16.59 -12.94 7.78
CA LYS A 109 -17.94 -13.22 8.30
C LYS A 109 -18.45 -12.06 9.15
N GLU A 110 -17.59 -11.54 10.03
CA GLU A 110 -17.92 -10.38 10.86
C GLU A 110 -18.24 -9.15 9.99
N GLY A 111 -17.44 -8.86 8.99
CA GLY A 111 -17.68 -7.74 8.07
C GLY A 111 -19.01 -7.84 7.34
N LEU A 112 -19.38 -9.04 6.86
CA LEU A 112 -20.66 -9.29 6.21
C LEU A 112 -21.85 -9.14 7.19
N ASN A 113 -21.74 -9.70 8.38
CA ASN A 113 -22.78 -9.59 9.41
C ASN A 113 -22.96 -8.13 9.84
N ALA A 114 -21.88 -7.42 10.13
CA ALA A 114 -21.91 -6.01 10.50
C ALA A 114 -22.56 -5.14 9.43
N TYR A 115 -22.30 -5.43 8.15
CA TYR A 115 -22.91 -4.74 7.02
C TYR A 115 -24.43 -4.96 6.97
N ILE A 116 -24.89 -6.22 7.14
CA ILE A 116 -26.33 -6.58 7.16
C ILE A 116 -27.03 -5.92 8.35
N GLU A 117 -26.39 -5.96 9.51
CA GLU A 117 -26.92 -5.42 10.77
C GLU A 117 -26.76 -3.89 10.91
N LYS A 118 -26.10 -3.25 9.92
CA LYS A 118 -25.82 -1.79 9.90
C LYS A 118 -25.08 -1.30 11.15
N ARG A 119 -24.15 -2.09 11.67
CA ARG A 119 -23.28 -1.76 12.80
C ARG A 119 -21.82 -1.68 12.38
N LYS A 120 -21.00 -1.09 13.25
CA LYS A 120 -19.53 -1.11 13.06
C LYS A 120 -19.03 -2.54 13.29
N PRO A 121 -18.15 -3.07 12.40
CA PRO A 121 -17.54 -4.39 12.61
C PRO A 121 -16.50 -4.35 13.73
N ASP A 122 -16.31 -5.48 14.40
CA ASP A 122 -15.29 -5.69 15.43
C ASP A 122 -14.27 -6.74 14.94
N PHE A 123 -13.30 -6.29 14.17
CA PHE A 123 -12.29 -7.15 13.57
C PHE A 123 -11.27 -7.67 14.59
N LYS A 124 -10.83 -8.92 14.43
CA LYS A 124 -9.87 -9.61 15.31
C LYS A 124 -8.56 -9.98 14.62
N GLY A 125 -8.44 -9.74 13.30
CA GLY A 125 -7.26 -10.08 12.51
C GLY A 125 -7.14 -11.56 12.15
N LYS A 126 -8.23 -12.31 12.15
CA LYS A 126 -8.23 -13.79 11.98
C LYS A 126 -9.09 -14.24 10.81
#